data_828ead74c418842e75284c2d93cd19fa
#
_entry.id   828ead74c418842e75284c2d93cd19fa
#
_cell.length_a   1.000
_cell.length_b   1.000
_cell.length_c   1.000
_cell.angle_alpha   90.00
_cell.angle_beta   90.00
_cell.angle_gamma   90.00
#
_symmetry.space_group_name_H-M   'P 1'
#
loop_
_entity.id
_entity.type
_entity.pdbx_description
1 polymer ?
#
loop_
_entity_poly.entity_id
_entity_poly.type
_entity_poly.pdbx_seq_one_letter_code
_entity_poly.pdbx_strand_id
1 'polypeptide(L)'
;MDRSRLYRIEAIVMHRADVGEADRLLTVLSRERGKLRLNAKGARKVGSRKSGHVELFARSRMLIAKGRGEIDIVSQVETIDAYRGLREDLTRSTYAHYAVELVDAFAEEGSEQPELFDLLAGALGWIETTDNLPLTARYFELQLLTLAGFQPQLFFCAGKGEPLLEIAPDEFYGWSPPAGGVLCPDHARGRADASRLSLNALKVLRHALRTNYAAFTALTLREAILSETEQVMLRYIQFVLERKVRSVEFLNLLRRESAQ
;
A
#
# COMPACT_ATOMS: atom_id res chain seq x y z
N MET A 1 3.96 -30.38 27.12
CA MET A 1 4.05 -29.00 26.61
C MET A 1 2.65 -28.58 26.19
N ASP A 2 2.15 -27.56 26.82
CA ASP A 2 0.78 -27.06 26.60
C ASP A 2 0.63 -26.56 25.16
N ARG A 3 -0.20 -27.26 24.36
CA ARG A 3 -0.50 -26.91 22.97
C ARG A 3 -1.11 -25.51 22.79
N SER A 4 -1.56 -24.90 23.89
CA SER A 4 -2.17 -23.55 23.93
C SER A 4 -1.17 -22.41 23.71
N ARG A 5 0.15 -22.67 23.73
CA ARG A 5 1.21 -21.65 23.60
C ARG A 5 1.80 -21.51 22.22
N LEU A 6 1.36 -22.30 21.24
CA LEU A 6 1.84 -22.23 19.87
C LEU A 6 0.68 -21.96 18.93
N TYR A 7 0.92 -21.09 17.94
CA TYR A 7 -0.02 -20.85 16.82
C TYR A 7 0.74 -20.67 15.51
N ARG A 8 0.03 -20.87 14.40
CA ARG A 8 0.57 -20.71 13.05
C ARG A 8 -0.05 -19.48 12.42
N ILE A 9 0.75 -18.78 11.61
CA ILE A 9 0.31 -17.66 10.80
C ILE A 9 1.00 -17.71 9.43
N GLU A 10 0.36 -17.12 8.45
CA GLU A 10 0.99 -16.66 7.23
C GLU A 10 1.18 -15.15 7.33
N ALA A 11 2.41 -14.67 7.15
CA ALA A 11 2.76 -13.29 7.42
C ALA A 11 3.71 -12.69 6.39
N ILE A 12 3.56 -11.39 6.14
CA ILE A 12 4.48 -10.56 5.35
C ILE A 12 5.28 -9.67 6.30
N VAL A 13 6.60 -9.64 6.16
CA VAL A 13 7.47 -8.79 6.98
C VAL A 13 7.42 -7.36 6.44
N MET A 14 6.73 -6.47 7.18
CA MET A 14 6.60 -5.06 6.83
C MET A 14 7.80 -4.23 7.31
N HIS A 15 8.23 -4.45 8.55
CA HIS A 15 9.38 -3.76 9.13
C HIS A 15 10.23 -4.72 9.94
N ARG A 16 11.52 -4.40 10.04
CA ARG A 16 12.46 -5.12 10.90
C ARG A 16 13.42 -4.14 11.58
N ALA A 17 13.77 -4.44 12.81
CA ALA A 17 14.78 -3.73 13.56
C ALA A 17 15.70 -4.74 14.27
N ASP A 18 16.98 -4.47 14.30
CA ASP A 18 17.94 -5.28 15.03
C ASP A 18 17.85 -4.97 16.52
N VAL A 19 17.79 -6.01 17.36
CA VAL A 19 17.67 -5.91 18.82
C VAL A 19 18.73 -6.78 19.48
N GLY A 20 19.50 -6.19 20.38
CA GLY A 20 20.64 -6.87 21.01
C GLY A 20 21.65 -7.37 19.97
N GLU A 21 22.38 -8.44 20.31
CA GLU A 21 23.46 -8.94 19.47
C GLU A 21 22.96 -9.84 18.30
N ALA A 22 21.84 -10.53 18.50
CA ALA A 22 21.46 -11.62 17.61
C ALA A 22 20.00 -11.65 17.18
N ASP A 23 19.15 -10.85 17.77
CA ASP A 23 17.70 -10.90 17.56
C ASP A 23 17.23 -9.85 16.55
N ARG A 24 16.06 -10.11 15.94
CA ARG A 24 15.32 -9.14 15.13
C ARG A 24 13.92 -8.98 15.65
N LEU A 25 13.51 -7.74 15.84
CA LEU A 25 12.11 -7.38 16.05
C LEU A 25 11.46 -7.17 14.69
N LEU A 26 10.36 -7.85 14.44
CA LEU A 26 9.60 -7.80 13.20
C LEU A 26 8.25 -7.13 13.47
N THR A 27 7.82 -6.26 12.56
CA THR A 27 6.41 -5.91 12.38
C THR A 27 5.91 -6.62 11.15
N VAL A 28 4.90 -7.46 11.31
CA VAL A 28 4.36 -8.28 10.22
C VAL A 28 2.87 -8.02 10.05
N LEU A 29 2.38 -8.14 8.82
CA LEU A 29 0.96 -8.31 8.55
C LEU A 29 0.68 -9.81 8.44
N SER A 30 -0.17 -10.33 9.31
CA SER A 30 -0.61 -11.72 9.30
C SER A 30 -2.00 -11.83 8.71
N ARG A 31 -2.23 -12.89 7.92
CA ARG A 31 -3.53 -13.19 7.35
C ARG A 31 -4.58 -13.47 8.42
N GLU A 32 -4.19 -14.19 9.49
CA GLU A 32 -5.09 -14.72 10.52
C GLU A 32 -5.23 -13.80 11.73
N ARG A 33 -4.35 -12.80 11.88
CA ARG A 33 -4.28 -11.99 13.11
C ARG A 33 -3.94 -10.51 12.86
N GLY A 34 -3.99 -10.05 11.61
CA GLY A 34 -3.64 -8.69 11.25
C GLY A 34 -2.20 -8.31 11.60
N LYS A 35 -2.00 -7.08 12.03
CA LYS A 35 -0.67 -6.56 12.37
C LYS A 35 -0.17 -7.14 13.71
N LEU A 36 1.06 -7.67 13.72
CA LEU A 36 1.72 -8.25 14.89
C LEU A 36 3.15 -7.77 15.01
N ARG A 37 3.64 -7.72 16.26
CA ARG A 37 5.05 -7.54 16.59
C ARG A 37 5.62 -8.86 17.12
N LEU A 38 6.71 -9.33 16.51
CA LEU A 38 7.30 -10.64 16.76
C LEU A 38 8.81 -10.51 17.00
N ASN A 39 9.36 -11.32 17.90
CA ASN A 39 10.81 -11.42 18.08
C ASN A 39 11.33 -12.68 17.37
N ALA A 40 12.17 -12.51 16.36
CA ALA A 40 12.92 -13.57 15.70
C ALA A 40 14.27 -13.78 16.41
N LYS A 41 14.24 -14.52 17.51
CA LYS A 41 15.43 -14.81 18.33
C LYS A 41 16.51 -15.53 17.54
N GLY A 42 17.74 -15.01 17.62
CA GLY A 42 18.91 -15.57 16.97
C GLY A 42 18.90 -15.42 15.44
N ALA A 43 18.03 -14.59 14.85
CA ALA A 43 17.94 -14.44 13.41
C ALA A 43 19.20 -13.85 12.76
N ARG A 44 20.04 -13.15 13.53
CA ARG A 44 21.31 -12.54 13.06
C ARG A 44 22.54 -13.43 13.32
N LYS A 45 22.41 -14.55 14.01
CA LYS A 45 23.53 -15.45 14.23
C LYS A 45 24.01 -16.04 12.91
N VAL A 46 25.33 -16.20 12.79
CA VAL A 46 25.93 -16.89 11.65
C VAL A 46 25.35 -18.31 11.57
N GLY A 47 24.87 -18.71 10.39
CA GLY A 47 24.21 -20.01 10.19
C GLY A 47 22.77 -20.11 10.72
N SER A 48 22.13 -18.98 11.09
CA SER A 48 20.73 -18.98 11.50
C SER A 48 19.81 -19.45 10.37
N ARG A 49 19.03 -20.49 10.64
CA ARG A 49 18.00 -20.99 9.72
C ARG A 49 16.84 -19.99 9.51
N LYS A 50 16.75 -18.96 10.34
CA LYS A 50 15.67 -17.95 10.25
C LYS A 50 16.06 -16.75 9.41
N SER A 51 17.36 -16.46 9.26
CA SER A 51 17.86 -15.19 8.69
C SER A 51 17.21 -14.83 7.35
N GLY A 52 17.29 -15.73 6.36
CA GLY A 52 16.74 -15.49 5.02
C GLY A 52 15.21 -15.46 4.93
N HIS A 53 14.52 -16.01 5.94
CA HIS A 53 13.06 -16.11 5.95
C HIS A 53 12.35 -14.93 6.63
N VAL A 54 13.10 -14.04 7.28
CA VAL A 54 12.58 -12.85 7.98
C VAL A 54 13.11 -11.55 7.37
N GLU A 55 13.43 -11.59 6.09
CA GLU A 55 13.84 -10.40 5.33
C GLU A 55 12.62 -9.51 5.03
N LEU A 56 12.88 -8.22 4.77
CA LEU A 56 11.82 -7.28 4.38
C LEU A 56 11.04 -7.80 3.19
N PHE A 57 9.74 -7.59 3.22
CA PHE A 57 8.75 -8.00 2.24
C PHE A 57 8.51 -9.52 2.16
N ALA A 58 9.39 -10.37 2.69
CA ALA A 58 9.22 -11.81 2.61
C ALA A 58 7.86 -12.24 3.19
N ARG A 59 7.12 -13.03 2.39
CA ARG A 59 5.91 -13.74 2.79
C ARG A 59 6.28 -15.12 3.28
N SER A 60 5.93 -15.47 4.50
CA SER A 60 6.39 -16.68 5.17
C SER A 60 5.30 -17.33 6.03
N ARG A 61 5.32 -18.64 6.13
CA ARG A 61 4.60 -19.38 7.18
C ARG A 61 5.44 -19.39 8.44
N MET A 62 4.82 -19.02 9.55
CA MET A 62 5.52 -18.91 10.82
C MET A 62 4.80 -19.74 11.89
N LEU A 63 5.57 -20.49 12.69
CA LEU A 63 5.14 -21.06 13.95
C LEU A 63 5.56 -20.11 15.06
N ILE A 64 4.60 -19.60 15.78
CA ILE A 64 4.78 -18.58 16.82
C ILE A 64 4.60 -19.21 18.20
N ALA A 65 5.52 -18.93 19.11
CA ALA A 65 5.40 -19.27 20.53
C ALA A 65 5.01 -18.01 21.30
N LYS A 66 3.96 -18.09 22.13
CA LYS A 66 3.56 -17.00 23.03
C LYS A 66 4.71 -16.63 23.95
N GLY A 67 5.08 -15.36 23.95
CA GLY A 67 6.06 -14.79 24.86
C GLY A 67 5.57 -14.76 26.31
N ARG A 68 6.48 -14.46 27.24
CA ARG A 68 6.11 -14.16 28.62
C ARG A 68 5.62 -12.72 28.82
N GLY A 69 5.81 -11.86 27.80
CA GLY A 69 5.36 -10.47 27.73
C GLY A 69 4.51 -10.25 26.49
N GLU A 70 4.42 -9.01 26.03
CA GLU A 70 3.58 -8.57 24.90
C GLU A 70 4.08 -9.02 23.52
N ILE A 71 5.34 -9.45 23.41
CA ILE A 71 5.96 -9.79 22.11
C ILE A 71 6.14 -11.30 22.04
N ASP A 72 5.48 -11.92 21.04
CA ASP A 72 5.57 -13.32 20.76
C ASP A 72 6.86 -13.67 19.95
N ILE A 73 7.26 -14.93 19.98
CA ILE A 73 8.55 -15.40 19.47
C ILE A 73 8.35 -16.27 18.23
N VAL A 74 9.05 -15.93 17.15
CA VAL A 74 9.13 -16.78 15.96
C VAL A 74 9.93 -18.04 16.30
N SER A 75 9.23 -19.17 16.44
CA SER A 75 9.83 -20.49 16.71
C SER A 75 10.39 -21.11 15.43
N GLN A 76 9.57 -21.20 14.38
CA GLN A 76 9.93 -21.70 13.06
C GLN A 76 9.41 -20.76 12.00
N VAL A 77 10.08 -20.70 10.84
CA VAL A 77 9.69 -19.91 9.70
C VAL A 77 10.12 -20.57 8.41
N GLU A 78 9.23 -20.53 7.41
CA GLU A 78 9.45 -21.01 6.05
C GLU A 78 8.93 -19.99 5.07
N THR A 79 9.76 -19.58 4.11
CA THR A 79 9.39 -18.61 3.08
C THR A 79 8.44 -19.22 2.06
N ILE A 80 7.37 -18.52 1.75
CA ILE A 80 6.47 -18.79 0.62
C ILE A 80 6.97 -18.02 -0.59
N ASP A 81 7.08 -16.68 -0.45
CA ASP A 81 7.56 -15.76 -1.48
C ASP A 81 8.66 -14.88 -0.89
N ALA A 82 9.81 -14.86 -1.53
CA ALA A 82 10.96 -14.10 -1.03
C ALA A 82 10.99 -12.66 -1.56
N TYR A 83 10.31 -12.36 -2.67
CA TYR A 83 10.30 -11.08 -3.38
C TYR A 83 11.69 -10.45 -3.47
N ARG A 84 12.67 -11.22 -3.96
CA ARG A 84 14.10 -10.78 -3.98
C ARG A 84 14.32 -9.57 -4.85
N GLY A 85 13.64 -9.51 -6.00
CA GLY A 85 13.72 -8.41 -6.94
C GLY A 85 13.37 -7.06 -6.32
N LEU A 86 12.50 -7.04 -5.29
CA LEU A 86 12.16 -5.82 -4.56
C LEU A 86 13.33 -5.25 -3.74
N ARG A 87 14.29 -6.08 -3.35
CA ARG A 87 15.47 -5.64 -2.56
C ARG A 87 16.70 -5.39 -3.42
N GLU A 88 16.72 -5.89 -4.63
CA GLU A 88 17.84 -5.77 -5.59
C GLU A 88 17.70 -4.54 -6.49
N ASP A 89 16.49 -3.99 -6.64
CA ASP A 89 16.19 -2.79 -7.42
C ASP A 89 15.69 -1.67 -6.51
N LEU A 90 16.38 -0.54 -6.52
CA LEU A 90 16.09 0.59 -5.62
C LEU A 90 14.70 1.21 -5.89
N THR A 91 14.31 1.30 -7.16
CA THR A 91 13.00 1.86 -7.53
C THR A 91 11.87 0.94 -7.08
N ARG A 92 11.97 -0.37 -7.35
CA ARG A 92 11.00 -1.37 -6.88
C ARG A 92 10.95 -1.42 -5.36
N SER A 93 12.10 -1.37 -4.69
CA SER A 93 12.20 -1.30 -3.23
C SER A 93 11.42 -0.12 -2.67
N THR A 94 11.54 1.05 -3.30
CA THR A 94 10.84 2.27 -2.86
C THR A 94 9.32 2.15 -3.02
N TYR A 95 8.85 1.59 -4.13
CA TYR A 95 7.41 1.32 -4.30
C TYR A 95 6.88 0.26 -3.32
N ALA A 96 7.70 -0.76 -3.00
CA ALA A 96 7.34 -1.75 -1.98
C ALA A 96 7.26 -1.13 -0.58
N HIS A 97 8.21 -0.26 -0.21
CA HIS A 97 8.13 0.51 1.03
C HIS A 97 6.91 1.43 1.08
N TYR A 98 6.57 2.05 -0.05
CA TYR A 98 5.35 2.86 -0.15
C TYR A 98 4.09 2.02 0.11
N ALA A 99 3.96 0.87 -0.54
CA ALA A 99 2.82 -0.02 -0.32
C ALA A 99 2.73 -0.49 1.14
N VAL A 100 3.86 -0.87 1.73
CA VAL A 100 3.95 -1.27 3.14
C VAL A 100 3.59 -0.12 4.08
N GLU A 101 4.10 1.10 3.85
CA GLU A 101 3.78 2.27 4.68
C GLU A 101 2.28 2.57 4.68
N LEU A 102 1.62 2.47 3.52
CA LEU A 102 0.18 2.67 3.42
C LEU A 102 -0.58 1.56 4.16
N VAL A 103 -0.23 0.30 3.95
CA VAL A 103 -0.88 -0.83 4.64
C VAL A 103 -0.67 -0.72 6.16
N ASP A 104 0.53 -0.41 6.62
CA ASP A 104 0.81 -0.24 8.06
C ASP A 104 -0.05 0.85 8.71
N ALA A 105 -0.44 1.86 7.94
CA ALA A 105 -1.30 2.94 8.40
C ALA A 105 -2.76 2.52 8.60
N PHE A 106 -3.26 1.56 7.81
CA PHE A 106 -4.64 1.06 7.86
C PHE A 106 -4.78 -0.28 8.59
N ALA A 107 -3.67 -0.98 8.82
CA ALA A 107 -3.69 -2.27 9.50
C ALA A 107 -3.89 -2.12 11.01
N GLU A 108 -4.85 -2.84 11.54
CA GLU A 108 -5.15 -2.89 12.98
C GLU A 108 -4.38 -4.01 13.68
N GLU A 109 -3.90 -3.74 14.89
CA GLU A 109 -3.22 -4.76 15.69
C GLU A 109 -4.21 -5.81 16.21
N GLY A 110 -3.90 -7.09 15.95
CA GLY A 110 -4.68 -8.22 16.44
C GLY A 110 -6.02 -8.45 15.75
N SER A 111 -6.38 -7.66 14.73
CA SER A 111 -7.61 -7.78 13.96
C SER A 111 -7.38 -8.56 12.67
N GLU A 112 -8.20 -9.57 12.39
CA GLU A 112 -8.11 -10.32 11.14
C GLU A 112 -8.49 -9.44 9.95
N GLN A 113 -7.59 -9.32 8.98
CA GLN A 113 -7.77 -8.51 7.76
C GLN A 113 -7.25 -9.27 6.53
N PRO A 114 -7.86 -10.41 6.17
CA PRO A 114 -7.34 -11.28 5.09
C PRO A 114 -7.32 -10.58 3.74
N GLU A 115 -8.29 -9.73 3.43
CA GLU A 115 -8.33 -8.98 2.17
C GLU A 115 -7.19 -7.96 2.08
N LEU A 116 -6.83 -7.31 3.20
CA LEU A 116 -5.70 -6.39 3.26
C LEU A 116 -4.37 -7.14 3.09
N PHE A 117 -4.26 -8.33 3.69
CA PHE A 117 -3.11 -9.22 3.51
C PHE A 117 -2.96 -9.64 2.04
N ASP A 118 -4.04 -10.09 1.40
CA ASP A 118 -4.03 -10.52 0.01
C ASP A 118 -3.71 -9.37 -0.94
N LEU A 119 -4.21 -8.15 -0.66
CA LEU A 119 -3.88 -6.97 -1.43
C LEU A 119 -2.38 -6.63 -1.33
N LEU A 120 -1.79 -6.67 -0.12
CA LEU A 120 -0.36 -6.41 0.04
C LEU A 120 0.49 -7.49 -0.65
N ALA A 121 0.15 -8.77 -0.49
CA ALA A 121 0.84 -9.88 -1.16
C ALA A 121 0.80 -9.72 -2.69
N GLY A 122 -0.37 -9.39 -3.23
CA GLY A 122 -0.55 -9.11 -4.66
C GLY A 122 0.28 -7.90 -5.11
N ALA A 123 0.22 -6.79 -4.35
CA ALA A 123 0.96 -5.57 -4.69
C ALA A 123 2.48 -5.80 -4.74
N LEU A 124 3.04 -6.53 -3.77
CA LEU A 124 4.47 -6.87 -3.77
C LEU A 124 4.86 -7.71 -4.99
N GLY A 125 4.04 -8.70 -5.36
CA GLY A 125 4.26 -9.49 -6.57
C GLY A 125 4.13 -8.66 -7.86
N TRP A 126 3.16 -7.75 -7.93
CA TRP A 126 3.02 -6.83 -9.08
C TRP A 126 4.22 -5.89 -9.18
N ILE A 127 4.65 -5.27 -8.08
CA ILE A 127 5.79 -4.35 -8.06
C ILE A 127 7.08 -5.09 -8.46
N GLU A 128 7.25 -6.35 -8.08
CA GLU A 128 8.42 -7.15 -8.45
C GLU A 128 8.51 -7.38 -9.96
N THR A 129 7.38 -7.52 -10.66
CA THR A 129 7.35 -7.99 -12.06
C THR A 129 6.91 -6.95 -13.08
N THR A 130 6.27 -5.86 -12.68
CA THR A 130 5.71 -4.87 -13.61
C THR A 130 6.78 -3.98 -14.24
N ASP A 131 6.51 -3.51 -15.48
CA ASP A 131 7.26 -2.44 -16.12
C ASP A 131 6.64 -1.05 -15.87
N ASN A 132 5.43 -0.99 -15.26
CA ASN A 132 4.71 0.26 -15.01
C ASN A 132 4.38 0.45 -13.52
N LEU A 133 5.41 0.76 -12.75
CA LEU A 133 5.31 0.99 -11.31
C LEU A 133 4.34 2.13 -10.92
N PRO A 134 4.33 3.29 -11.62
CA PRO A 134 3.39 4.36 -11.29
C PRO A 134 1.93 3.94 -11.44
N LEU A 135 1.59 3.21 -12.49
CA LEU A 135 0.22 2.75 -12.71
C LEU A 135 -0.18 1.67 -11.71
N THR A 136 0.74 0.76 -11.38
CA THR A 136 0.57 -0.26 -10.35
C THR A 136 0.25 0.38 -8.98
N ALA A 137 0.95 1.45 -8.62
CA ALA A 137 0.69 2.18 -7.38
C ALA A 137 -0.73 2.78 -7.37
N ARG A 138 -1.21 3.36 -8.47
CA ARG A 138 -2.58 3.92 -8.58
C ARG A 138 -3.65 2.86 -8.38
N TYR A 139 -3.45 1.67 -8.95
CA TYR A 139 -4.36 0.55 -8.73
C TYR A 139 -4.40 0.13 -7.27
N PHE A 140 -3.22 -0.12 -6.71
CA PHE A 140 -3.07 -0.53 -5.30
C PHE A 140 -3.71 0.47 -4.34
N GLU A 141 -3.47 1.78 -4.51
CA GLU A 141 -4.01 2.84 -3.67
C GLU A 141 -5.55 2.85 -3.65
N LEU A 142 -6.17 2.74 -4.82
CA LEU A 142 -7.64 2.72 -4.91
C LEU A 142 -8.23 1.46 -4.27
N GLN A 143 -7.61 0.29 -4.48
CA GLN A 143 -8.06 -0.94 -3.83
C GLN A 143 -7.88 -0.85 -2.30
N LEU A 144 -6.76 -0.30 -1.82
CA LEU A 144 -6.51 -0.10 -0.40
C LEU A 144 -7.55 0.83 0.24
N LEU A 145 -7.80 1.99 -0.37
CA LEU A 145 -8.81 2.94 0.10
C LEU A 145 -10.22 2.32 0.10
N THR A 146 -10.53 1.49 -0.90
CA THR A 146 -11.81 0.77 -0.97
C THR A 146 -11.96 -0.22 0.19
N LEU A 147 -10.94 -1.03 0.46
CA LEU A 147 -10.94 -1.99 1.57
C LEU A 147 -11.00 -1.30 2.94
N ALA A 148 -10.33 -0.16 3.06
CA ALA A 148 -10.30 0.63 4.29
C ALA A 148 -11.59 1.47 4.52
N GLY A 149 -12.54 1.46 3.58
CA GLY A 149 -13.80 2.22 3.69
C GLY A 149 -13.68 3.70 3.31
N PHE A 150 -12.57 4.10 2.70
CA PHE A 150 -12.28 5.46 2.26
C PHE A 150 -12.29 5.62 0.73
N GLN A 151 -13.05 4.78 0.02
CA GLN A 151 -13.13 4.87 -1.43
C GLN A 151 -13.61 6.26 -1.86
N PRO A 152 -12.84 7.01 -2.71
CA PRO A 152 -13.29 8.31 -3.18
C PRO A 152 -14.52 8.19 -4.06
N GLN A 153 -15.44 9.17 -3.94
CA GLN A 153 -16.58 9.25 -4.84
C GLN A 153 -16.13 9.73 -6.21
N LEU A 154 -16.26 8.84 -7.22
CA LEU A 154 -15.82 9.11 -8.59
C LEU A 154 -16.98 9.19 -9.60
N PHE A 155 -18.19 8.77 -9.24
CA PHE A 155 -19.32 8.65 -10.16
C PHE A 155 -20.39 9.71 -9.96
N PHE A 156 -20.48 10.22 -8.75
CA PHE A 156 -21.43 11.25 -8.35
C PHE A 156 -20.69 12.48 -7.83
N CYS A 157 -21.31 13.65 -7.96
CA CYS A 157 -20.76 14.85 -7.35
C CYS A 157 -20.80 14.70 -5.81
N ALA A 158 -19.64 14.69 -5.17
CA ALA A 158 -19.52 14.55 -3.72
C ALA A 158 -20.22 15.70 -2.94
N GLY A 159 -20.47 16.85 -3.61
CA GLY A 159 -21.17 17.99 -3.00
C GLY A 159 -22.70 17.88 -2.99
N LYS A 160 -23.30 17.17 -3.95
CA LYS A 160 -24.77 17.09 -4.08
C LYS A 160 -25.33 15.70 -4.26
N GLY A 161 -24.48 14.67 -4.43
CA GLY A 161 -24.91 13.29 -4.60
C GLY A 161 -25.54 12.95 -5.96
N GLU A 162 -25.51 13.87 -6.92
CA GLU A 162 -26.04 13.63 -8.26
C GLU A 162 -24.95 13.06 -9.20
N PRO A 163 -25.35 12.28 -10.24
CA PRO A 163 -24.40 11.82 -11.25
C PRO A 163 -23.60 12.95 -11.87
N LEU A 164 -22.30 12.70 -12.07
CA LEU A 164 -21.45 13.65 -12.77
C LEU A 164 -21.81 13.67 -14.25
N LEU A 165 -22.24 14.82 -14.74
CA LEU A 165 -22.51 15.05 -16.17
C LEU A 165 -21.21 15.16 -16.94
N GLU A 166 -21.25 14.86 -18.22
CA GLU A 166 -20.14 15.16 -19.12
C GLU A 166 -19.89 16.68 -19.17
N ILE A 167 -18.62 17.04 -19.22
CA ILE A 167 -18.17 18.43 -19.29
C ILE A 167 -17.50 18.68 -20.65
N ALA A 168 -17.43 19.95 -21.06
CA ALA A 168 -16.71 20.34 -22.25
C ALA A 168 -15.22 19.96 -22.16
N PRO A 169 -14.52 19.77 -23.29
CA PRO A 169 -13.12 19.32 -23.30
C PRO A 169 -12.14 20.25 -22.59
N ASP A 170 -12.47 21.54 -22.48
CA ASP A 170 -11.71 22.59 -21.81
C ASP A 170 -12.13 22.82 -20.35
N GLU A 171 -13.18 22.16 -19.90
CA GLU A 171 -13.64 22.22 -18.51
C GLU A 171 -12.94 21.16 -17.62
N PHE A 172 -13.05 21.34 -16.31
CA PHE A 172 -12.48 20.46 -15.30
C PHE A 172 -13.49 20.18 -14.20
N TYR A 173 -13.45 18.96 -13.69
CA TYR A 173 -14.06 18.63 -12.42
C TYR A 173 -13.22 19.20 -11.26
N GLY A 174 -13.82 19.30 -10.09
CA GLY A 174 -13.09 19.54 -8.86
C GLY A 174 -12.68 18.22 -8.20
N TRP A 175 -11.52 18.19 -7.59
CA TRP A 175 -11.08 17.13 -6.69
C TRP A 175 -10.94 17.69 -5.29
N SER A 176 -11.78 17.27 -4.36
CA SER A 176 -11.80 17.76 -2.98
C SER A 176 -11.73 16.58 -2.01
N PRO A 177 -10.57 16.32 -1.37
CA PRO A 177 -10.47 15.32 -0.31
C PRO A 177 -11.46 15.54 0.85
N PRO A 178 -11.68 16.77 1.37
CA PRO A 178 -12.68 17.01 2.40
C PRO A 178 -14.12 16.71 1.98
N ALA A 179 -14.45 16.85 0.69
CA ALA A 179 -15.76 16.46 0.18
C ALA A 179 -15.86 14.95 -0.09
N GLY A 180 -14.76 14.20 0.01
CA GLY A 180 -14.71 12.77 -0.23
C GLY A 180 -14.58 12.36 -1.70
N GLY A 181 -14.17 13.26 -2.62
CA GLY A 181 -13.98 12.90 -4.02
C GLY A 181 -14.23 13.99 -5.04
N VAL A 182 -14.90 13.63 -6.14
CA VAL A 182 -15.10 14.52 -7.31
C VAL A 182 -16.30 15.43 -7.13
N LEU A 183 -16.11 16.69 -7.51
CA LEU A 183 -17.14 17.73 -7.59
C LEU A 183 -17.44 18.08 -9.05
N CYS A 184 -18.69 18.35 -9.40
CA CYS A 184 -19.00 18.97 -10.67
C CYS A 184 -18.44 20.41 -10.73
N PRO A 185 -18.28 21.02 -11.92
CA PRO A 185 -17.68 22.35 -12.06
C PRO A 185 -18.34 23.40 -11.18
N ASP A 186 -19.68 23.38 -11.05
CA ASP A 186 -20.42 24.35 -10.24
C ASP A 186 -20.11 24.24 -8.76
N HIS A 187 -20.00 23.00 -8.22
CA HIS A 187 -19.65 22.76 -6.81
C HIS A 187 -18.16 22.90 -6.53
N ALA A 188 -17.31 22.86 -7.53
CA ALA A 188 -15.88 23.14 -7.41
C ALA A 188 -15.56 24.63 -7.39
N ARG A 189 -16.42 25.45 -8.04
CA ARG A 189 -16.20 26.90 -8.20
C ARG A 189 -16.13 27.60 -6.85
N GLY A 190 -15.04 28.33 -6.62
CA GLY A 190 -14.82 29.09 -5.38
C GLY A 190 -14.39 28.29 -4.16
N ARG A 191 -14.21 26.97 -4.28
CA ARG A 191 -13.73 26.13 -3.18
C ARG A 191 -12.20 26.11 -3.14
N ALA A 192 -11.63 26.60 -2.06
CA ALA A 192 -10.18 26.63 -1.86
C ALA A 192 -9.57 25.21 -1.66
N ASP A 193 -10.38 24.24 -1.20
CA ASP A 193 -9.99 22.85 -0.99
C ASP A 193 -10.08 21.97 -2.25
N ALA A 194 -10.68 22.51 -3.34
CA ALA A 194 -10.82 21.78 -4.59
C ALA A 194 -9.67 22.10 -5.54
N SER A 195 -9.02 21.05 -6.07
CA SER A 195 -8.08 21.13 -7.18
C SER A 195 -8.72 20.67 -8.48
N ARG A 196 -8.13 21.05 -9.62
CA ARG A 196 -8.63 20.61 -10.94
C ARG A 196 -8.42 19.12 -11.12
N LEU A 197 -9.38 18.46 -11.76
CA LEU A 197 -9.32 17.07 -12.19
C LEU A 197 -9.81 16.98 -13.64
N SER A 198 -8.95 16.54 -14.54
CA SER A 198 -9.32 16.34 -15.94
C SER A 198 -10.27 15.14 -16.13
N LEU A 199 -11.06 15.18 -17.18
CA LEU A 199 -11.91 14.06 -17.58
C LEU A 199 -11.09 12.76 -17.79
N ASN A 200 -9.88 12.87 -18.35
CA ASN A 200 -9.03 11.71 -18.60
C ASN A 200 -8.51 11.10 -17.30
N ALA A 201 -8.03 11.90 -16.35
CA ALA A 201 -7.63 11.41 -15.03
C ALA A 201 -8.82 10.76 -14.29
N LEU A 202 -10.02 11.36 -14.34
CA LEU A 202 -11.21 10.77 -13.76
C LEU A 202 -11.56 9.41 -14.41
N LYS A 203 -11.45 9.30 -15.75
CA LYS A 203 -11.69 8.02 -16.46
C LYS A 203 -10.69 6.94 -16.01
N VAL A 204 -9.43 7.27 -15.82
CA VAL A 204 -8.40 6.35 -15.31
C VAL A 204 -8.76 5.85 -13.92
N LEU A 205 -9.10 6.74 -12.99
CA LEU A 205 -9.48 6.36 -11.62
C LEU A 205 -10.75 5.48 -11.61
N ARG A 206 -11.77 5.82 -12.42
CA ARG A 206 -12.97 5.00 -12.59
C ARG A 206 -12.65 3.62 -13.15
N HIS A 207 -11.73 3.54 -14.10
CA HIS A 207 -11.31 2.28 -14.70
C HIS A 207 -10.64 1.36 -13.68
N ALA A 208 -9.78 1.90 -12.81
CA ALA A 208 -9.14 1.14 -11.73
C ALA A 208 -10.15 0.52 -10.74
N LEU A 209 -11.32 1.15 -10.51
CA LEU A 209 -12.36 0.59 -9.66
C LEU A 209 -13.24 -0.47 -10.36
N ARG A 210 -13.26 -0.49 -11.71
CA ARG A 210 -14.17 -1.35 -12.49
C ARG A 210 -13.49 -2.59 -13.07
N THR A 211 -12.17 -2.64 -13.06
CA THR A 211 -11.39 -3.68 -13.72
C THR A 211 -10.41 -4.35 -12.75
N ASN A 212 -9.92 -5.51 -13.15
CA ASN A 212 -8.83 -6.17 -12.43
C ASN A 212 -7.48 -5.53 -12.77
N TYR A 213 -6.46 -5.92 -12.01
CA TYR A 213 -5.10 -5.41 -12.15
C TYR A 213 -4.56 -5.54 -13.59
N ALA A 214 -4.70 -6.72 -14.21
CA ALA A 214 -4.16 -6.98 -15.55
C ALA A 214 -4.79 -6.07 -16.61
N ALA A 215 -6.11 -5.89 -16.58
CA ALA A 215 -6.81 -5.00 -17.50
C ALA A 215 -6.46 -3.52 -17.27
N PHE A 216 -6.27 -3.12 -15.99
CA PHE A 216 -5.88 -1.76 -15.66
C PHE A 216 -4.46 -1.43 -16.13
N THR A 217 -3.49 -2.30 -15.87
CA THR A 217 -2.08 -2.07 -16.22
C THR A 217 -1.77 -2.21 -17.71
N ALA A 218 -2.71 -2.72 -18.52
CA ALA A 218 -2.63 -2.70 -19.97
C ALA A 218 -2.83 -1.29 -20.56
N LEU A 219 -3.25 -0.30 -19.77
CA LEU A 219 -3.40 1.08 -20.23
C LEU A 219 -2.05 1.69 -20.59
N THR A 220 -2.02 2.39 -21.72
CA THR A 220 -0.91 3.29 -22.06
C THR A 220 -1.37 4.72 -21.84
N LEU A 221 -0.77 5.41 -20.89
CA LEU A 221 -1.16 6.76 -20.51
C LEU A 221 -0.05 7.76 -20.81
N ARG A 222 -0.44 9.00 -21.13
CA ARG A 222 0.49 10.12 -21.24
C ARG A 222 1.00 10.48 -19.85
N GLU A 223 2.26 10.91 -19.77
CA GLU A 223 2.92 11.31 -18.51
C GLU A 223 2.10 12.34 -17.72
N ALA A 224 1.49 13.32 -18.39
CA ALA A 224 0.64 14.31 -17.76
C ALA A 224 -0.56 13.70 -17.01
N ILE A 225 -1.18 12.65 -17.54
CA ILE A 225 -2.30 11.96 -16.90
C ILE A 225 -1.82 11.12 -15.71
N LEU A 226 -0.69 10.44 -15.85
CA LEU A 226 -0.05 9.71 -14.75
C LEU A 226 0.29 10.65 -13.58
N SER A 227 0.93 11.77 -13.87
CA SER A 227 1.29 12.79 -12.87
C SER A 227 0.05 13.39 -12.20
N GLU A 228 -1.00 13.70 -12.96
CA GLU A 228 -2.25 14.22 -12.42
C GLU A 228 -2.92 13.22 -11.50
N THR A 229 -3.06 11.95 -11.92
CA THR A 229 -3.67 10.90 -11.09
C THR A 229 -2.87 10.65 -9.82
N GLU A 230 -1.55 10.71 -9.88
CA GLU A 230 -0.68 10.60 -8.70
C GLU A 230 -0.92 11.75 -7.72
N GLN A 231 -0.93 12.99 -8.20
CA GLN A 231 -1.13 14.16 -7.34
C GLN A 231 -2.47 14.15 -6.62
N VAL A 232 -3.55 13.80 -7.31
CA VAL A 232 -4.88 13.78 -6.71
C VAL A 232 -5.02 12.63 -5.70
N MET A 233 -4.47 11.45 -6.02
CA MET A 233 -4.49 10.30 -5.11
C MET A 233 -3.64 10.55 -3.87
N LEU A 234 -2.44 11.10 -4.03
CA LEU A 234 -1.57 11.42 -2.91
C LEU A 234 -2.21 12.43 -1.95
N ARG A 235 -2.84 13.49 -2.48
CA ARG A 235 -3.58 14.46 -1.66
C ARG A 235 -4.71 13.80 -0.89
N TYR A 236 -5.43 12.89 -1.52
CA TYR A 236 -6.53 12.18 -0.88
C TYR A 236 -6.04 11.25 0.24
N ILE A 237 -5.01 10.46 -0.02
CA ILE A 237 -4.39 9.56 0.97
C ILE A 237 -3.85 10.36 2.16
N GLN A 238 -3.13 11.46 1.91
CA GLN A 238 -2.60 12.30 2.98
C GLN A 238 -3.71 12.94 3.83
N PHE A 239 -4.84 13.31 3.20
CA PHE A 239 -6.02 13.80 3.90
C PHE A 239 -6.64 12.71 4.79
N VAL A 240 -6.85 11.50 4.25
CA VAL A 240 -7.42 10.37 5.00
C VAL A 240 -6.52 9.95 6.17
N LEU A 241 -5.20 9.94 5.95
CA LEU A 241 -4.23 9.56 6.99
C LEU A 241 -3.89 10.68 7.97
N GLU A 242 -4.33 11.91 7.70
CA GLU A 242 -3.99 13.12 8.48
C GLU A 242 -2.47 13.31 8.68
N ARG A 243 -1.67 12.74 7.78
CA ARG A 243 -0.20 12.80 7.82
C ARG A 243 0.43 12.70 6.44
N LYS A 244 1.70 13.14 6.35
CA LYS A 244 2.51 12.91 5.15
C LYS A 244 2.93 11.45 5.03
N VAL A 245 3.05 10.97 3.79
CA VAL A 245 3.59 9.66 3.45
C VAL A 245 5.08 9.83 3.16
N ARG A 246 5.93 9.23 3.98
CA ARG A 246 7.40 9.46 3.97
C ARG A 246 8.06 8.90 2.72
N SER A 247 7.64 7.74 2.26
CA SER A 247 8.18 7.08 1.06
C SER A 247 7.99 7.90 -0.22
N VAL A 248 7.02 8.81 -0.27
CA VAL A 248 6.79 9.71 -1.43
C VAL A 248 7.93 10.71 -1.60
N GLU A 249 8.52 11.21 -0.53
CA GLU A 249 9.66 12.12 -0.62
C GLU A 249 10.85 11.42 -1.31
N PHE A 250 11.07 10.17 -0.99
CA PHE A 250 12.12 9.36 -1.61
C PHE A 250 11.79 8.97 -3.07
N LEU A 251 10.54 8.63 -3.39
CA LEU A 251 10.10 8.44 -4.78
C LEU A 251 10.37 9.67 -5.66
N ASN A 252 10.09 10.85 -5.14
CA ASN A 252 10.32 12.11 -5.84
C ASN A 252 11.82 12.38 -6.04
N LEU A 253 12.66 12.02 -5.08
CA LEU A 253 14.12 12.15 -5.20
C LEU A 253 14.64 11.26 -6.34
N LEU A 254 14.29 9.99 -6.34
CA LEU A 254 14.72 9.03 -7.37
C LEU A 254 14.32 9.47 -8.79
N ARG A 255 13.12 10.00 -8.97
CA ARG A 255 12.68 10.50 -10.29
C ARG A 255 13.49 11.69 -10.78
N ARG A 256 13.90 12.58 -9.87
CA ARG A 256 14.77 13.73 -10.24
C ARG A 256 16.15 13.26 -10.67
N GLU A 257 16.72 12.26 -10.02
CA GLU A 257 18.01 11.69 -10.37
C GLU A 257 17.97 10.92 -11.69
N SER A 258 16.86 10.22 -11.98
CA SER A 258 16.68 9.49 -13.25
C SER A 258 16.39 10.39 -14.46
N ALA A 259 16.05 11.66 -14.24
CA ALA A 259 15.78 12.66 -15.29
C ALA A 259 17.00 13.51 -15.65
N GLN A 260 18.12 13.33 -14.94
CA GLN A 260 19.42 13.98 -15.21
C GLN A 260 20.35 13.04 -16.01
#